data_1407668154f346b2d16483eb489d5f01
#
_entry.id   1407668154f346b2d16483eb489d5f01
#
_cell.length_a   1.000
_cell.length_b   1.000
_cell.length_c   1.000
_cell.angle_alpha   90.00
_cell.angle_beta   90.00
_cell.angle_gamma   90.00
#
_symmetry.space_group_name_H-M   'P 1'
#
loop_
_entity.id
_entity.type
_entity.pdbx_description
1 polymer ?
#
loop_
_entity_poly.entity_id
_entity_poly.type
_entity_poly.pdbx_seq_one_letter_code
_entity_poly.pdbx_strand_id
1 'polypeptide(L)'
;MSLLRIENGSFAYRSGPQILKDINIDVEPGEILAVLGPNGAGKTTLLRCMMDMLHWQSGHSLLGGEDIRSIPASKLWRRMAYVPQARSAAVSYTAFQTVLLGRSSRIGAFSAPSAEDMKTAERVMERLGIAHLADKPCYAISGGELQMVLIARAMAAEPEILVLDEPESNLDFKNQLIVLDAMTALAAEGVACIFNTHYPAHALQRAGKALMLSKDGRSIFGDTTAVVTEENIRHAFGVEALIGEVETPHSIMKNVVAVGITGNSGTDKEEDGDRTILASVTVIMRSNERAALINSAFRDYNHLLIGRMGLPHRRSEKYIISVMLEGPASDIDALSHRLSLIPDISVKTTYE
;
A
#
# COMPACT_ATOMS: atom_id res chain seq x y z
N MET A 1 -0.06 -19.41 18.69
CA MET A 1 0.23 -20.40 17.63
C MET A 1 0.02 -19.71 16.29
N SER A 2 0.99 -19.83 15.40
CA SER A 2 0.91 -19.22 14.07
C SER A 2 -0.31 -19.73 13.32
N LEU A 3 -1.11 -18.81 12.76
CA LEU A 3 -2.29 -19.13 11.94
C LEU A 3 -1.87 -19.58 10.54
N LEU A 4 -0.91 -18.84 9.93
CA LEU A 4 -0.31 -19.19 8.65
C LEU A 4 1.21 -19.19 8.79
N ARG A 5 1.88 -20.21 8.23
CA ARG A 5 3.34 -20.28 8.16
C ARG A 5 3.77 -20.75 6.78
N ILE A 6 4.84 -20.18 6.26
CA ILE A 6 5.56 -20.71 5.12
C ILE A 6 6.93 -21.15 5.60
N GLU A 7 7.34 -22.37 5.25
CA GLU A 7 8.63 -22.95 5.59
C GLU A 7 9.40 -23.29 4.32
N ASN A 8 10.56 -22.63 4.14
CA ASN A 8 11.53 -22.82 3.06
C ASN A 8 10.91 -22.75 1.65
N GLY A 9 9.92 -21.86 1.47
CA GLY A 9 9.15 -21.71 0.24
C GLY A 9 10.01 -21.19 -0.91
N SER A 10 10.13 -21.97 -1.98
CA SER A 10 10.84 -21.55 -3.20
C SER A 10 10.01 -21.81 -4.43
N PHE A 11 10.08 -20.89 -5.42
CA PHE A 11 9.26 -20.97 -6.62
C PHE A 11 9.96 -20.36 -7.85
N ALA A 12 9.80 -21.02 -9.00
CA ALA A 12 10.09 -20.49 -10.32
C ALA A 12 8.97 -20.91 -11.30
N TYR A 13 8.68 -20.07 -12.29
CA TYR A 13 7.84 -20.49 -13.42
C TYR A 13 8.63 -21.45 -14.34
N ARG A 14 7.91 -22.30 -15.10
CA ARG A 14 8.52 -23.25 -16.02
C ARG A 14 9.60 -22.56 -16.88
N SER A 15 10.83 -23.09 -16.82
CA SER A 15 11.99 -22.60 -17.57
C SER A 15 12.46 -21.16 -17.26
N GLY A 16 11.93 -20.52 -16.20
CA GLY A 16 12.32 -19.18 -15.78
C GLY A 16 13.32 -19.17 -14.62
N PRO A 17 13.87 -18.00 -14.28
CA PRO A 17 14.69 -17.83 -13.09
C PRO A 17 13.86 -18.05 -11.84
N GLN A 18 14.53 -18.40 -10.75
CA GLN A 18 13.91 -18.51 -9.43
C GLN A 18 13.43 -17.14 -8.97
N ILE A 19 12.13 -17.01 -8.68
CA ILE A 19 11.49 -15.75 -8.27
C ILE A 19 11.43 -15.64 -6.76
N LEU A 20 11.09 -16.75 -6.09
CA LEU A 20 11.02 -16.82 -4.64
C LEU A 20 12.04 -17.84 -4.16
N LYS A 21 12.84 -17.48 -3.15
CA LYS A 21 13.94 -18.30 -2.65
C LYS A 21 13.89 -18.33 -1.13
N ASP A 22 13.72 -19.54 -0.57
CA ASP A 22 13.79 -19.82 0.87
C ASP A 22 12.93 -18.86 1.72
N ILE A 23 11.70 -18.67 1.30
CA ILE A 23 10.74 -17.80 1.99
C ILE A 23 10.31 -18.47 3.29
N ASN A 24 10.50 -17.76 4.39
CA ASN A 24 10.08 -18.16 5.72
C ASN A 24 9.28 -17.01 6.34
N ILE A 25 8.00 -17.23 6.64
CA ILE A 25 7.12 -16.26 7.30
C ILE A 25 6.19 -16.95 8.28
N ASP A 26 5.72 -16.22 9.27
CA ASP A 26 4.64 -16.63 10.16
C ASP A 26 3.69 -15.45 10.41
N VAL A 27 2.39 -15.75 10.47
CA VAL A 27 1.31 -14.78 10.72
C VAL A 27 0.41 -15.32 11.81
N GLU A 28 0.07 -14.48 12.78
CA GLU A 28 -0.82 -14.80 13.88
C GLU A 28 -2.26 -14.28 13.62
N PRO A 29 -3.28 -14.78 14.33
CA PRO A 29 -4.64 -14.22 14.25
C PRO A 29 -4.63 -12.73 14.58
N GLY A 30 -5.33 -11.91 13.78
CA GLY A 30 -5.42 -10.46 13.98
C GLY A 30 -4.15 -9.69 13.62
N GLU A 31 -3.16 -10.35 13.03
CA GLU A 31 -1.92 -9.69 12.59
C GLU A 31 -2.06 -9.13 11.17
N ILE A 32 -1.41 -8.00 10.92
CA ILE A 32 -1.28 -7.42 9.58
C ILE A 32 0.16 -7.65 9.09
N LEU A 33 0.31 -8.40 7.99
CA LEU A 33 1.57 -8.63 7.29
C LEU A 33 1.59 -7.84 5.98
N ALA A 34 2.58 -6.98 5.80
CA ALA A 34 2.84 -6.31 4.53
C ALA A 34 3.91 -7.07 3.70
N VAL A 35 3.61 -7.36 2.44
CA VAL A 35 4.57 -7.88 1.47
C VAL A 35 5.02 -6.74 0.56
N LEU A 36 6.26 -6.29 0.75
CA LEU A 36 6.88 -5.15 0.07
C LEU A 36 7.80 -5.60 -1.07
N GLY A 37 8.00 -4.73 -2.02
CA GLY A 37 8.97 -4.92 -3.10
C GLY A 37 8.57 -4.21 -4.38
N PRO A 38 9.50 -3.98 -5.30
CA PRO A 38 9.23 -3.34 -6.58
C PRO A 38 8.36 -4.23 -7.48
N ASN A 39 7.89 -3.66 -8.59
CA ASN A 39 7.17 -4.42 -9.61
C ASN A 39 8.10 -5.50 -10.19
N GLY A 40 7.58 -6.74 -10.28
CA GLY A 40 8.34 -7.90 -10.75
C GLY A 40 9.16 -8.63 -9.68
N ALA A 41 9.16 -8.20 -8.40
CA ALA A 41 9.86 -8.89 -7.31
C ALA A 41 9.18 -10.19 -6.84
N GLY A 42 7.99 -10.54 -7.38
CA GLY A 42 7.31 -11.79 -7.04
C GLY A 42 6.21 -11.66 -5.98
N LYS A 43 5.78 -10.46 -5.60
CA LYS A 43 4.73 -10.25 -4.57
C LYS A 43 3.45 -11.05 -4.83
N THR A 44 2.81 -10.85 -5.98
CA THR A 44 1.59 -11.59 -6.37
C THR A 44 1.86 -13.09 -6.50
N THR A 45 3.06 -13.48 -6.97
CA THR A 45 3.46 -14.89 -7.04
C THR A 45 3.52 -15.51 -5.64
N LEU A 46 4.10 -14.79 -4.67
CA LEU A 46 4.13 -15.22 -3.27
C LEU A 46 2.71 -15.42 -2.72
N LEU A 47 1.82 -14.44 -2.89
CA LEU A 47 0.43 -14.57 -2.43
C LEU A 47 -0.24 -15.81 -3.03
N ARG A 48 -0.02 -16.08 -4.31
CA ARG A 48 -0.59 -17.27 -4.98
C ARG A 48 0.01 -18.58 -4.49
N CYS A 49 1.32 -18.64 -4.24
CA CYS A 49 1.97 -19.82 -3.66
C CYS A 49 1.48 -20.07 -2.22
N MET A 50 1.35 -18.99 -1.44
CA MET A 50 0.85 -19.03 -0.06
C MET A 50 -0.52 -19.68 0.05
N MET A 51 -1.40 -19.46 -0.95
CA MET A 51 -2.77 -19.98 -1.01
C MET A 51 -2.91 -21.29 -1.82
N ASP A 52 -1.79 -21.92 -2.23
CA ASP A 52 -1.76 -23.10 -3.11
C ASP A 52 -2.42 -22.89 -4.49
N MET A 53 -2.59 -21.65 -4.93
CA MET A 53 -2.97 -21.34 -6.33
C MET A 53 -1.81 -21.56 -7.29
N LEU A 54 -0.57 -21.50 -6.80
CA LEU A 54 0.67 -21.93 -7.42
C LEU A 54 1.39 -22.85 -6.44
N HIS A 55 1.88 -24.00 -6.91
CA HIS A 55 2.54 -24.98 -6.04
C HIS A 55 4.01 -24.60 -5.83
N TRP A 56 4.46 -24.59 -4.58
CA TRP A 56 5.86 -24.46 -4.24
C TRP A 56 6.69 -25.55 -4.92
N GLN A 57 7.88 -25.21 -5.41
CA GLN A 57 8.85 -26.19 -5.90
C GLN A 57 9.56 -26.90 -4.73
N SER A 58 9.85 -26.15 -3.67
CA SER A 58 10.31 -26.68 -2.38
C SER A 58 9.68 -25.89 -1.26
N GLY A 59 9.62 -26.48 -0.07
CA GLY A 59 8.90 -25.91 1.06
C GLY A 59 7.39 -26.06 0.96
N HIS A 60 6.67 -25.48 1.90
CA HIS A 60 5.23 -25.60 2.00
C HIS A 60 4.60 -24.44 2.79
N SER A 61 3.29 -24.31 2.66
CA SER A 61 2.46 -23.43 3.47
C SER A 61 1.64 -24.26 4.46
N LEU A 62 1.61 -23.82 5.73
CA LEU A 62 0.84 -24.45 6.80
C LEU A 62 -0.26 -23.49 7.27
N LEU A 63 -1.49 -24.01 7.39
CA LEU A 63 -2.63 -23.27 7.94
C LEU A 63 -3.09 -23.93 9.24
N GLY A 64 -2.85 -23.27 10.39
CA GLY A 64 -3.10 -23.86 11.70
C GLY A 64 -2.24 -25.10 11.98
N GLY A 65 -1.06 -25.18 11.38
CA GLY A 65 -0.14 -26.31 11.49
C GLY A 65 -0.39 -27.46 10.50
N GLU A 66 -1.44 -27.40 9.68
CA GLU A 66 -1.76 -28.40 8.65
C GLU A 66 -1.25 -27.93 7.27
N ASP A 67 -0.60 -28.81 6.50
CA ASP A 67 -0.17 -28.49 5.13
C ASP A 67 -1.40 -28.11 4.28
N ILE A 68 -1.35 -26.93 3.68
CA ILE A 68 -2.48 -26.38 2.91
C ILE A 68 -2.92 -27.31 1.76
N ARG A 69 -2.02 -28.11 1.21
CA ARG A 69 -2.30 -29.10 0.16
C ARG A 69 -3.13 -30.29 0.66
N SER A 70 -3.08 -30.59 1.95
CA SER A 70 -3.89 -31.63 2.56
C SER A 70 -5.32 -31.19 2.85
N ILE A 71 -5.56 -29.85 2.87
CA ILE A 71 -6.85 -29.27 3.18
C ILE A 71 -7.74 -29.29 1.92
N PRO A 72 -8.93 -29.90 1.96
CA PRO A 72 -9.88 -29.84 0.83
C PRO A 72 -10.18 -28.39 0.44
N ALA A 73 -10.19 -28.07 -0.86
CA ALA A 73 -10.36 -26.71 -1.37
C ALA A 73 -11.60 -25.99 -0.76
N SER A 74 -12.72 -26.71 -0.58
CA SER A 74 -13.92 -26.14 0.04
C SER A 74 -13.71 -25.71 1.50
N LYS A 75 -12.84 -26.39 2.25
CA LYS A 75 -12.48 -26.01 3.62
C LYS A 75 -11.45 -24.91 3.62
N LEU A 76 -10.47 -24.96 2.72
CA LEU A 76 -9.44 -23.93 2.58
C LEU A 76 -10.07 -22.57 2.30
N TRP A 77 -10.93 -22.45 1.29
CA TRP A 77 -11.58 -21.20 0.90
C TRP A 77 -12.69 -20.71 1.85
N ARG A 78 -12.97 -21.44 2.92
CA ARG A 78 -13.74 -20.94 4.07
C ARG A 78 -12.85 -20.25 5.10
N ARG A 79 -11.57 -20.64 5.17
CA ARG A 79 -10.61 -20.11 6.14
C ARG A 79 -9.74 -19.00 5.56
N MET A 80 -9.49 -19.00 4.26
CA MET A 80 -8.72 -17.99 3.55
C MET A 80 -9.57 -17.36 2.46
N ALA A 81 -9.50 -16.04 2.32
CA ALA A 81 -10.15 -15.34 1.22
C ALA A 81 -9.17 -14.42 0.49
N TYR A 82 -9.35 -14.28 -0.82
CA TYR A 82 -8.50 -13.50 -1.68
C TYR A 82 -9.23 -12.31 -2.29
N VAL A 83 -8.64 -11.14 -2.15
CA VAL A 83 -9.09 -9.90 -2.77
C VAL A 83 -8.10 -9.55 -3.89
N PRO A 84 -8.47 -9.73 -5.15
CA PRO A 84 -7.62 -9.32 -6.27
C PRO A 84 -7.58 -7.79 -6.37
N GLN A 85 -6.54 -7.27 -7.03
CA GLN A 85 -6.49 -5.87 -7.43
C GLN A 85 -7.76 -5.50 -8.21
N ALA A 86 -8.44 -4.42 -7.81
CA ALA A 86 -9.64 -3.95 -8.48
C ALA A 86 -9.31 -3.56 -9.92
N ARG A 87 -9.94 -4.24 -10.87
CA ARG A 87 -9.95 -3.89 -12.29
C ARG A 87 -11.38 -3.62 -12.67
N SER A 88 -11.63 -2.83 -13.72
CA SER A 88 -12.97 -2.53 -14.22
C SER A 88 -13.84 -3.79 -14.24
N ALA A 89 -14.97 -3.76 -13.53
CA ALA A 89 -15.87 -4.89 -13.47
C ALA A 89 -16.57 -5.03 -14.84
N ALA A 90 -16.21 -6.09 -15.57
CA ALA A 90 -16.89 -6.44 -16.84
C ALA A 90 -18.26 -7.12 -16.64
N VAL A 91 -18.67 -7.32 -15.39
CA VAL A 91 -19.87 -8.11 -15.05
C VAL A 91 -20.97 -7.21 -14.51
N SER A 92 -22.20 -7.42 -15.00
CA SER A 92 -23.39 -6.61 -14.67
C SER A 92 -24.01 -6.94 -13.30
N TYR A 93 -23.22 -7.49 -12.34
CA TYR A 93 -23.71 -7.75 -10.99
C TYR A 93 -23.81 -6.46 -10.18
N THR A 94 -24.83 -6.41 -9.29
CA THR A 94 -24.89 -5.37 -8.26
C THR A 94 -23.82 -5.62 -7.19
N ALA A 95 -23.56 -4.59 -6.37
CA ALA A 95 -22.64 -4.72 -5.25
C ALA A 95 -23.09 -5.85 -4.29
N PHE A 96 -24.39 -5.92 -3.97
CA PHE A 96 -24.95 -6.98 -3.13
C PHE A 96 -24.74 -8.37 -3.74
N GLN A 97 -25.06 -8.55 -5.02
CA GLN A 97 -24.85 -9.83 -5.71
C GLN A 97 -23.37 -10.22 -5.71
N THR A 98 -22.46 -9.25 -5.90
CA THR A 98 -21.02 -9.50 -5.85
C THR A 98 -20.58 -9.95 -4.46
N VAL A 99 -21.08 -9.31 -3.39
CA VAL A 99 -20.78 -9.73 -2.01
C VAL A 99 -21.34 -11.11 -1.73
N LEU A 100 -22.55 -11.40 -2.16
CA LEU A 100 -23.21 -12.70 -1.98
C LEU A 100 -22.41 -13.85 -2.64
N LEU A 101 -21.72 -13.60 -3.76
CA LEU A 101 -20.80 -14.58 -4.38
C LEU A 101 -19.70 -15.03 -3.42
N GLY A 102 -19.34 -14.25 -2.40
CA GLY A 102 -18.41 -14.66 -1.35
C GLY A 102 -18.89 -15.87 -0.53
N ARG A 103 -20.20 -16.14 -0.51
CA ARG A 103 -20.78 -17.32 0.16
C ARG A 103 -20.61 -18.61 -0.61
N SER A 104 -20.16 -18.60 -1.86
CA SER A 104 -20.09 -19.78 -2.74
C SER A 104 -19.30 -20.95 -2.15
N SER A 105 -18.29 -20.71 -1.30
CA SER A 105 -17.55 -21.78 -0.60
C SER A 105 -18.40 -22.50 0.47
N ARG A 106 -19.53 -21.90 0.88
CA ARG A 106 -20.45 -22.42 1.91
C ARG A 106 -21.73 -22.96 1.32
N ILE A 107 -22.07 -22.60 0.08
CA ILE A 107 -23.25 -23.02 -0.64
C ILE A 107 -22.91 -24.27 -1.46
N GLY A 108 -23.76 -25.28 -1.43
CA GLY A 108 -23.58 -26.47 -2.27
C GLY A 108 -23.62 -26.14 -3.76
N ALA A 109 -22.90 -26.89 -4.59
CA ALA A 109 -22.72 -26.60 -6.02
C ALA A 109 -24.02 -26.42 -6.84
N PHE A 110 -25.14 -26.98 -6.36
CA PHE A 110 -26.46 -26.92 -7.01
C PHE A 110 -27.52 -26.21 -6.13
N SER A 111 -27.10 -25.54 -5.06
CA SER A 111 -28.01 -24.85 -4.14
C SER A 111 -28.07 -23.36 -4.42
N ALA A 112 -29.26 -22.78 -4.27
CA ALA A 112 -29.40 -21.31 -4.22
C ALA A 112 -28.94 -20.76 -2.86
N PRO A 113 -28.51 -19.49 -2.79
CA PRO A 113 -28.22 -18.82 -1.53
C PRO A 113 -29.43 -18.88 -0.57
N SER A 114 -29.18 -19.20 0.68
CA SER A 114 -30.21 -19.23 1.72
C SER A 114 -30.51 -17.79 2.24
N ALA A 115 -31.59 -17.65 3.01
CA ALA A 115 -31.89 -16.39 3.70
C ALA A 115 -30.77 -15.98 4.67
N GLU A 116 -30.04 -16.94 5.26
CA GLU A 116 -28.90 -16.68 6.14
C GLU A 116 -27.68 -16.16 5.37
N ASP A 117 -27.45 -16.68 4.15
CA ASP A 117 -26.39 -16.18 3.27
C ASP A 117 -26.66 -14.73 2.85
N MET A 118 -27.92 -14.40 2.54
CA MET A 118 -28.31 -13.01 2.22
C MET A 118 -28.10 -12.09 3.42
N LYS A 119 -28.56 -12.46 4.61
CA LYS A 119 -28.32 -11.70 5.85
C LYS A 119 -26.84 -11.51 6.16
N THR A 120 -26.01 -12.51 5.89
CA THR A 120 -24.58 -12.41 6.09
C THR A 120 -23.96 -11.39 5.11
N ALA A 121 -24.38 -11.39 3.85
CA ALA A 121 -23.93 -10.40 2.87
C ALA A 121 -24.37 -8.97 3.28
N GLU A 122 -25.61 -8.77 3.71
CA GLU A 122 -26.11 -7.49 4.22
C GLU A 122 -25.29 -7.00 5.41
N ARG A 123 -25.10 -7.84 6.42
CA ARG A 123 -24.32 -7.53 7.63
C ARG A 123 -22.88 -7.12 7.32
N VAL A 124 -22.24 -7.81 6.37
CA VAL A 124 -20.87 -7.45 5.95
C VAL A 124 -20.86 -6.11 5.23
N MET A 125 -21.85 -5.81 4.38
CA MET A 125 -21.94 -4.52 3.71
C MET A 125 -22.20 -3.38 4.70
N GLU A 126 -23.04 -3.58 5.69
CA GLU A 126 -23.29 -2.62 6.78
C GLU A 126 -22.00 -2.37 7.58
N ARG A 127 -21.30 -3.44 8.00
CA ARG A 127 -20.06 -3.39 8.75
C ARG A 127 -18.97 -2.57 8.03
N LEU A 128 -18.88 -2.69 6.72
CA LEU A 128 -17.90 -1.97 5.89
C LEU A 128 -18.43 -0.60 5.39
N GLY A 129 -19.63 -0.18 5.82
CA GLY A 129 -20.21 1.12 5.48
C GLY A 129 -20.65 1.27 4.02
N ILE A 130 -20.84 0.16 3.30
CA ILE A 130 -21.19 0.17 1.86
C ILE A 130 -22.61 -0.33 1.57
N ALA A 131 -23.50 -0.43 2.57
CA ALA A 131 -24.89 -0.86 2.39
C ALA A 131 -25.64 0.01 1.33
N HIS A 132 -25.30 1.30 1.25
CA HIS A 132 -25.87 2.24 0.28
C HIS A 132 -25.53 1.94 -1.20
N LEU A 133 -24.61 0.99 -1.43
CA LEU A 133 -24.21 0.53 -2.78
C LEU A 133 -24.95 -0.73 -3.22
N ALA A 134 -25.76 -1.38 -2.35
CA ALA A 134 -26.28 -2.72 -2.56
C ALA A 134 -26.89 -2.94 -3.96
N ASP A 135 -27.73 -2.03 -4.41
CA ASP A 135 -28.44 -2.11 -5.69
C ASP A 135 -27.68 -1.52 -6.88
N LYS A 136 -26.51 -0.88 -6.62
CA LYS A 136 -25.73 -0.28 -7.70
C LYS A 136 -24.95 -1.36 -8.46
N PRO A 137 -24.98 -1.33 -9.81
CA PRO A 137 -24.10 -2.19 -10.61
C PRO A 137 -22.63 -1.87 -10.35
N CYS A 138 -21.78 -2.90 -10.27
CA CYS A 138 -20.35 -2.72 -9.98
C CYS A 138 -19.59 -1.87 -11.03
N TYR A 139 -20.09 -1.77 -12.25
CA TYR A 139 -19.51 -0.89 -13.26
C TYR A 139 -19.87 0.60 -13.09
N ALA A 140 -20.86 0.91 -12.24
CA ALA A 140 -21.38 2.26 -12.01
C ALA A 140 -20.88 2.88 -10.67
N ILE A 141 -19.99 2.21 -9.97
CA ILE A 141 -19.39 2.69 -8.72
C ILE A 141 -17.92 3.08 -8.92
N SER A 142 -17.39 3.91 -8.03
CA SER A 142 -15.98 4.35 -8.10
C SER A 142 -15.02 3.19 -7.82
N GLY A 143 -13.73 3.34 -8.22
CA GLY A 143 -12.70 2.32 -7.96
C GLY A 143 -12.56 1.99 -6.48
N GLY A 144 -12.62 2.98 -5.59
CA GLY A 144 -12.57 2.78 -4.14
C GLY A 144 -13.80 2.05 -3.61
N GLU A 145 -15.00 2.41 -4.08
CA GLU A 145 -16.22 1.68 -3.72
C GLU A 145 -16.18 0.23 -4.21
N LEU A 146 -15.68 0.00 -5.44
CA LEU A 146 -15.50 -1.35 -5.97
C LEU A 146 -14.51 -2.16 -5.12
N GLN A 147 -13.39 -1.57 -4.71
CA GLN A 147 -12.43 -2.22 -3.83
C GLN A 147 -13.08 -2.65 -2.50
N MET A 148 -13.89 -1.77 -1.90
CA MET A 148 -14.63 -2.10 -0.68
C MET A 148 -15.67 -3.22 -0.91
N VAL A 149 -16.33 -3.26 -2.07
CA VAL A 149 -17.23 -4.37 -2.45
C VAL A 149 -16.46 -5.69 -2.60
N LEU A 150 -15.23 -5.67 -3.15
CA LEU A 150 -14.39 -6.87 -3.26
C LEU A 150 -13.91 -7.37 -1.89
N ILE A 151 -13.58 -6.45 -0.97
CA ILE A 151 -13.26 -6.78 0.43
C ILE A 151 -14.51 -7.38 1.11
N ALA A 152 -15.69 -6.78 0.93
CA ALA A 152 -16.94 -7.30 1.46
C ALA A 152 -17.25 -8.71 0.93
N ARG A 153 -17.04 -8.95 -0.36
CA ARG A 153 -17.19 -10.28 -0.96
C ARG A 153 -16.28 -11.30 -0.27
N ALA A 154 -15.03 -10.95 -0.03
CA ALA A 154 -14.09 -11.84 0.65
C ALA A 154 -14.51 -12.10 2.11
N MET A 155 -14.94 -11.05 2.81
CA MET A 155 -15.42 -11.14 4.19
C MET A 155 -16.74 -11.91 4.34
N ALA A 156 -17.58 -11.97 3.31
CA ALA A 156 -18.79 -12.78 3.32
C ALA A 156 -18.51 -14.30 3.46
N ALA A 157 -17.31 -14.77 3.10
CA ALA A 157 -16.87 -16.13 3.40
C ALA A 157 -16.58 -16.34 4.90
N GLU A 158 -16.53 -15.29 5.73
CA GLU A 158 -16.14 -15.31 7.15
C GLU A 158 -14.77 -16.00 7.33
N PRO A 159 -13.71 -15.48 6.68
CA PRO A 159 -12.39 -16.10 6.69
C PRO A 159 -11.64 -15.78 7.98
N GLU A 160 -10.65 -16.63 8.32
CA GLU A 160 -9.64 -16.37 9.34
C GLU A 160 -8.51 -15.49 8.80
N ILE A 161 -8.25 -15.58 7.48
CA ILE A 161 -7.18 -14.85 6.79
C ILE A 161 -7.73 -14.17 5.54
N LEU A 162 -7.43 -12.88 5.40
CA LEU A 162 -7.72 -12.08 4.23
C LEU A 162 -6.40 -11.74 3.49
N VAL A 163 -6.27 -12.21 2.26
CA VAL A 163 -5.11 -11.94 1.39
C VAL A 163 -5.52 -10.91 0.35
N LEU A 164 -4.82 -9.77 0.28
CA LEU A 164 -5.16 -8.65 -0.59
C LEU A 164 -4.01 -8.34 -1.54
N ASP A 165 -4.30 -8.30 -2.84
CA ASP A 165 -3.31 -8.02 -3.89
C ASP A 165 -3.40 -6.55 -4.31
N GLU A 166 -2.47 -5.73 -3.85
CA GLU A 166 -2.39 -4.27 -4.07
C GLU A 166 -3.74 -3.55 -3.81
N PRO A 167 -4.32 -3.69 -2.61
CA PRO A 167 -5.69 -3.23 -2.36
C PRO A 167 -5.88 -1.72 -2.44
N GLU A 168 -4.80 -0.94 -2.32
CA GLU A 168 -4.80 0.52 -2.38
C GLU A 168 -4.37 1.09 -3.75
N SER A 169 -3.96 0.21 -4.69
CA SER A 169 -3.48 0.65 -6.01
C SER A 169 -4.56 1.30 -6.84
N ASN A 170 -4.21 2.36 -7.56
CA ASN A 170 -5.10 3.14 -8.42
C ASN A 170 -6.28 3.83 -7.69
N LEU A 171 -6.22 3.91 -6.37
CA LEU A 171 -7.18 4.65 -5.57
C LEU A 171 -6.67 6.07 -5.29
N ASP A 172 -7.59 7.01 -5.14
CA ASP A 172 -7.27 8.34 -4.62
C ASP A 172 -6.88 8.25 -3.12
N PHE A 173 -6.27 9.30 -2.62
CA PHE A 173 -5.71 9.33 -1.27
C PHE A 173 -6.73 9.04 -0.16
N LYS A 174 -8.01 9.47 -0.34
CA LYS A 174 -9.09 9.19 0.61
C LYS A 174 -9.45 7.71 0.62
N ASN A 175 -9.60 7.12 -0.57
CA ASN A 175 -9.99 5.73 -0.71
C ASN A 175 -8.88 4.77 -0.27
N GLN A 176 -7.59 5.14 -0.45
CA GLN A 176 -6.47 4.39 0.13
C GLN A 176 -6.61 4.29 1.66
N LEU A 177 -6.86 5.40 2.34
CA LEU A 177 -7.05 5.41 3.79
C LEU A 177 -8.25 4.56 4.22
N ILE A 178 -9.38 4.64 3.52
CA ILE A 178 -10.57 3.83 3.82
C ILE A 178 -10.24 2.33 3.78
N VAL A 179 -9.52 1.88 2.76
CA VAL A 179 -9.11 0.48 2.63
C VAL A 179 -8.15 0.06 3.74
N LEU A 180 -7.14 0.88 4.04
CA LEU A 180 -6.18 0.60 5.11
C LEU A 180 -6.85 0.59 6.50
N ASP A 181 -7.79 1.49 6.74
CA ASP A 181 -8.56 1.53 7.99
C ASP A 181 -9.48 0.30 8.12
N ALA A 182 -10.11 -0.13 7.02
CA ALA A 182 -10.91 -1.35 7.00
C ALA A 182 -10.06 -2.59 7.36
N MET A 183 -8.85 -2.72 6.81
CA MET A 183 -7.92 -3.80 7.17
C MET A 183 -7.54 -3.76 8.65
N THR A 184 -7.28 -2.57 9.20
CA THR A 184 -6.95 -2.40 10.62
C THR A 184 -8.12 -2.81 11.52
N ALA A 185 -9.35 -2.43 11.14
CA ALA A 185 -10.56 -2.82 11.88
C ALA A 185 -10.78 -4.35 11.85
N LEU A 186 -10.58 -5.00 10.70
CA LEU A 186 -10.70 -6.44 10.54
C LEU A 186 -9.64 -7.18 11.39
N ALA A 187 -8.41 -6.68 11.41
CA ALA A 187 -7.34 -7.25 12.22
C ALA A 187 -7.65 -7.15 13.73
N ALA A 188 -8.19 -6.01 14.18
CA ALA A 188 -8.63 -5.84 15.57
C ALA A 188 -9.72 -6.83 15.99
N GLU A 189 -10.49 -7.38 15.03
CA GLU A 189 -11.51 -8.41 15.25
C GLU A 189 -10.97 -9.84 15.10
N GLY A 190 -9.66 -10.00 14.93
CA GLY A 190 -8.98 -11.29 14.89
C GLY A 190 -8.76 -11.87 13.50
N VAL A 191 -9.16 -11.20 12.42
CA VAL A 191 -8.88 -11.61 11.04
C VAL A 191 -7.44 -11.25 10.69
N ALA A 192 -6.60 -12.22 10.34
CA ALA A 192 -5.26 -11.91 9.85
C ALA A 192 -5.34 -11.28 8.45
N CYS A 193 -4.64 -10.16 8.22
CA CYS A 193 -4.63 -9.45 6.95
C CYS A 193 -3.23 -9.53 6.33
N ILE A 194 -3.11 -10.06 5.12
CA ILE A 194 -1.86 -10.11 4.38
C ILE A 194 -2.06 -9.29 3.11
N PHE A 195 -1.30 -8.23 2.93
CA PHE A 195 -1.42 -7.40 1.74
C PHE A 195 -0.05 -7.15 1.11
N ASN A 196 0.00 -7.14 -0.22
CA ASN A 196 1.18 -6.66 -0.91
C ASN A 196 1.01 -5.18 -1.27
N THR A 197 2.10 -4.47 -1.24
CA THR A 197 2.15 -3.05 -1.57
C THR A 197 3.52 -2.67 -2.13
N HIS A 198 3.57 -1.57 -2.86
CA HIS A 198 4.81 -0.91 -3.25
C HIS A 198 5.04 0.40 -2.48
N TYR A 199 4.22 0.67 -1.45
CA TYR A 199 4.32 1.85 -0.58
C TYR A 199 4.86 1.45 0.81
N PRO A 200 6.18 1.63 1.10
CA PRO A 200 6.74 1.28 2.41
C PRO A 200 6.09 2.04 3.57
N ALA A 201 5.61 3.27 3.32
CA ALA A 201 4.89 4.07 4.31
C ALA A 201 3.61 3.38 4.81
N HIS A 202 2.83 2.73 3.91
CA HIS A 202 1.62 2.00 4.31
C HIS A 202 1.94 0.81 5.22
N ALA A 203 3.05 0.11 4.96
CA ALA A 203 3.52 -0.96 5.83
C ALA A 203 3.87 -0.43 7.22
N LEU A 204 4.67 0.65 7.31
CA LEU A 204 5.06 1.28 8.59
C LEU A 204 3.86 1.78 9.39
N GLN A 205 2.79 2.19 8.72
CA GLN A 205 1.59 2.75 9.36
C GLN A 205 0.60 1.68 9.82
N ARG A 206 0.57 0.49 9.22
CA ARG A 206 -0.51 -0.48 9.42
C ARG A 206 -0.06 -1.89 9.77
N ALA A 207 1.13 -2.32 9.36
CA ALA A 207 1.57 -3.70 9.54
C ALA A 207 2.47 -3.87 10.75
N GLY A 208 2.24 -4.93 11.53
CA GLY A 208 3.13 -5.36 12.60
C GLY A 208 4.38 -6.05 12.06
N LYS A 209 4.20 -6.89 11.05
CA LYS A 209 5.29 -7.58 10.36
C LYS A 209 5.35 -7.21 8.88
N ALA A 210 6.54 -7.31 8.30
CA ALA A 210 6.75 -7.10 6.88
C ALA A 210 7.66 -8.19 6.29
N LEU A 211 7.42 -8.52 5.02
CA LEU A 211 8.34 -9.24 4.16
C LEU A 211 8.74 -8.31 3.03
N MET A 212 10.01 -8.02 2.87
CA MET A 212 10.54 -7.25 1.74
C MET A 212 11.19 -8.19 0.73
N LEU A 213 10.75 -8.12 -0.52
CA LEU A 213 11.27 -8.87 -1.65
C LEU A 213 12.07 -7.96 -2.56
N SER A 214 13.21 -8.44 -3.06
CA SER A 214 14.05 -7.76 -4.04
C SER A 214 14.09 -8.54 -5.35
N LYS A 215 14.41 -7.86 -6.47
CA LYS A 215 14.49 -8.50 -7.80
C LYS A 215 15.63 -9.53 -7.93
N ASP A 216 16.64 -9.45 -7.10
CA ASP A 216 17.77 -10.40 -7.02
C ASP A 216 17.42 -11.70 -6.26
N GLY A 217 16.18 -11.83 -5.80
CA GLY A 217 15.69 -12.99 -5.04
C GLY A 217 15.98 -12.93 -3.55
N ARG A 218 16.56 -11.83 -3.03
CA ARG A 218 16.73 -11.62 -1.59
C ARG A 218 15.37 -11.32 -0.95
N SER A 219 15.15 -11.87 0.24
CA SER A 219 13.96 -11.59 1.06
C SER A 219 14.36 -11.30 2.50
N ILE A 220 13.65 -10.39 3.17
CA ILE A 220 13.86 -10.03 4.57
C ILE A 220 12.51 -10.04 5.25
N PHE A 221 12.35 -10.82 6.32
CA PHE A 221 11.12 -10.93 7.10
C PHE A 221 11.36 -10.57 8.56
N GLY A 222 10.40 -9.93 9.20
CA GLY A 222 10.41 -9.58 10.62
C GLY A 222 9.48 -8.42 10.96
N ASP A 223 9.72 -7.80 12.12
CA ASP A 223 9.00 -6.60 12.53
C ASP A 223 9.12 -5.51 11.47
N THR A 224 8.01 -4.84 11.16
CA THR A 224 7.96 -3.85 10.06
C THR A 224 9.04 -2.78 10.19
N THR A 225 9.31 -2.29 11.40
CA THR A 225 10.33 -1.25 11.63
C THR A 225 11.76 -1.76 11.45
N ALA A 226 12.00 -3.06 11.61
CA ALA A 226 13.30 -3.68 11.36
C ALA A 226 13.49 -4.03 9.88
N VAL A 227 12.42 -4.33 9.15
CA VAL A 227 12.44 -4.68 7.73
C VAL A 227 12.44 -3.42 6.86
N VAL A 228 11.62 -2.42 7.19
CA VAL A 228 11.52 -1.17 6.42
C VAL A 228 12.55 -0.19 6.95
N THR A 229 13.76 -0.28 6.43
CA THR A 229 14.89 0.61 6.70
C THR A 229 15.32 1.30 5.41
N GLU A 230 16.01 2.43 5.51
CA GLU A 230 16.56 3.15 4.35
C GLU A 230 17.49 2.27 3.51
N GLU A 231 18.32 1.45 4.18
CA GLU A 231 19.21 0.49 3.53
C GLU A 231 18.44 -0.56 2.74
N ASN A 232 17.42 -1.17 3.34
CA ASN A 232 16.61 -2.20 2.69
C ASN A 232 15.76 -1.61 1.55
N ILE A 233 15.25 -0.38 1.71
CA ILE A 233 14.55 0.35 0.63
C ILE A 233 15.52 0.61 -0.53
N ARG A 234 16.73 1.10 -0.25
CA ARG A 234 17.77 1.31 -1.26
C ARG A 234 18.06 0.03 -2.02
N HIS A 235 18.27 -1.07 -1.31
CA HIS A 235 18.58 -2.36 -1.93
C HIS A 235 17.41 -2.90 -2.77
N ALA A 236 16.20 -2.93 -2.22
CA ALA A 236 15.05 -3.57 -2.86
C ALA A 236 14.47 -2.74 -4.00
N PHE A 237 14.35 -1.42 -3.81
CA PHE A 237 13.68 -0.52 -4.75
C PHE A 237 14.66 0.29 -5.63
N GLY A 238 15.94 0.32 -5.29
CA GLY A 238 16.92 1.17 -5.99
C GLY A 238 16.68 2.67 -5.77
N VAL A 239 16.19 3.03 -4.60
CA VAL A 239 15.78 4.40 -4.23
C VAL A 239 16.45 4.80 -2.94
N GLU A 240 17.07 5.97 -2.93
CA GLU A 240 17.45 6.66 -1.70
C GLU A 240 16.20 7.18 -1.03
N ALA A 241 16.01 6.86 0.24
CA ALA A 241 14.83 7.28 0.99
C ALA A 241 15.23 7.69 2.41
N LEU A 242 14.46 8.59 2.99
CA LEU A 242 14.54 8.99 4.39
C LEU A 242 13.29 8.49 5.12
N ILE A 243 13.48 7.96 6.32
CA ILE A 243 12.39 7.56 7.20
C ILE A 243 12.31 8.57 8.34
N GLY A 244 11.22 9.33 8.36
CA GLY A 244 10.97 10.35 9.36
C GLY A 244 9.70 10.09 10.17
N GLU A 245 9.60 10.76 11.31
CA GLU A 245 8.41 10.77 12.16
C GLU A 245 7.60 12.04 11.92
N VAL A 246 6.29 11.89 11.76
CA VAL A 246 5.35 12.99 11.60
C VAL A 246 4.41 12.99 12.80
N GLU A 247 4.47 14.05 13.59
CA GLU A 247 3.51 14.26 14.68
C GLU A 247 2.13 14.58 14.11
N THR A 248 1.15 13.79 14.52
CA THR A 248 -0.26 14.04 14.21
C THR A 248 -1.01 14.39 15.50
N PRO A 249 -2.22 14.96 15.45
CA PRO A 249 -3.00 15.26 16.66
C PRO A 249 -3.29 14.05 17.56
N HIS A 250 -3.10 12.83 17.07
CA HIS A 250 -3.48 11.60 17.75
C HIS A 250 -2.32 10.61 17.96
N SER A 251 -1.22 10.74 17.20
CA SER A 251 -0.10 9.78 17.25
C SER A 251 1.12 10.32 16.51
N ILE A 252 2.27 9.69 16.75
CA ILE A 252 3.46 9.85 15.91
C ILE A 252 3.39 8.77 14.82
N MET A 253 3.47 9.18 13.56
CA MET A 253 3.43 8.29 12.41
C MET A 253 4.77 8.28 11.68
N LYS A 254 5.29 7.09 11.39
CA LYS A 254 6.46 6.96 10.51
C LYS A 254 6.05 7.13 9.05
N ASN A 255 6.86 7.83 8.30
CA ASN A 255 6.66 8.04 6.86
C ASN A 255 7.98 7.85 6.12
N VAL A 256 7.89 7.52 4.83
CA VAL A 256 9.03 7.32 3.93
C VAL A 256 8.98 8.37 2.84
N VAL A 257 10.06 9.10 2.68
CA VAL A 257 10.24 10.11 1.64
C VAL A 257 11.31 9.62 0.68
N ALA A 258 10.96 9.37 -0.59
CA ALA A 258 11.93 9.05 -1.62
C ALA A 258 12.70 10.33 -2.00
N VAL A 259 14.02 10.26 -1.99
CA VAL A 259 14.92 11.40 -2.19
C VAL A 259 15.60 11.33 -3.56
N GLY A 260 15.99 10.13 -4.01
CA GLY A 260 16.70 9.97 -5.28
C GLY A 260 16.71 8.51 -5.76
N ILE A 261 17.30 8.26 -6.94
CA ILE A 261 17.47 6.92 -7.51
C ILE A 261 18.92 6.48 -7.26
N THR A 262 19.11 5.29 -6.70
CA THR A 262 20.44 4.72 -6.43
C THR A 262 21.24 4.58 -7.75
N GLY A 263 22.45 5.06 -7.78
CA GLY A 263 23.32 5.01 -8.96
C GLY A 263 23.19 6.21 -9.91
N ASN A 264 22.30 7.15 -9.63
CA ASN A 264 22.23 8.44 -10.30
C ASN A 264 22.93 9.56 -9.47
N SER A 265 23.87 9.18 -8.60
CA SER A 265 24.88 10.12 -8.13
C SER A 265 25.67 10.53 -9.37
N GLY A 266 25.29 11.67 -9.95
CA GLY A 266 26.04 12.32 -10.99
C GLY A 266 27.50 12.30 -10.55
N THR A 267 28.33 11.84 -11.46
CA THR A 267 29.79 11.88 -11.36
C THR A 267 30.25 13.04 -10.51
N ASP A 268 30.88 12.74 -9.38
CA ASP A 268 31.74 13.68 -8.67
C ASP A 268 32.67 14.33 -9.66
N LYS A 269 32.33 15.52 -10.10
CA LYS A 269 33.29 16.52 -10.55
C LYS A 269 33.41 17.48 -9.37
N GLU A 270 34.46 17.24 -8.59
CA GLU A 270 35.05 18.32 -7.81
C GLU A 270 35.40 19.47 -8.77
N GLU A 271 34.50 20.45 -8.83
CA GLU A 271 34.85 21.80 -9.25
C GLU A 271 34.44 22.73 -8.11
N ASP A 272 35.46 23.32 -7.54
CA ASP A 272 35.45 24.39 -6.53
C ASP A 272 34.53 25.53 -7.00
N GLY A 273 33.39 25.74 -6.27
CA GLY A 273 32.52 26.89 -6.55
C GLY A 273 31.03 26.58 -6.37
N ASP A 274 30.54 26.79 -5.17
CA ASP A 274 29.15 26.77 -4.71
C ASP A 274 28.65 25.38 -4.27
N ARG A 275 28.70 25.11 -2.95
CA ARG A 275 28.27 23.87 -2.34
C ARG A 275 26.81 23.58 -2.66
N THR A 276 26.55 22.44 -3.29
CA THR A 276 25.18 21.88 -3.40
C THR A 276 24.68 21.50 -2.01
N ILE A 277 23.55 22.06 -1.61
CA ILE A 277 22.91 21.84 -0.32
C ILE A 277 21.49 21.31 -0.51
N LEU A 278 21.00 20.59 0.48
CA LEU A 278 19.59 20.19 0.56
C LEU A 278 18.82 21.29 1.31
N ALA A 279 17.63 21.59 0.81
CA ALA A 279 16.72 22.49 1.50
C ALA A 279 15.27 22.11 1.31
N SER A 280 14.42 22.51 2.24
CA SER A 280 12.98 22.44 2.08
C SER A 280 12.39 23.86 2.03
N VAL A 281 11.51 24.11 1.06
CA VAL A 281 10.74 25.33 0.96
C VAL A 281 9.27 25.02 1.15
N THR A 282 8.69 25.59 2.21
CA THR A 282 7.26 25.46 2.52
C THR A 282 6.55 26.76 2.24
N VAL A 283 5.53 26.72 1.39
CA VAL A 283 4.67 27.84 1.00
C VAL A 283 3.28 27.62 1.59
N ILE A 284 2.80 28.58 2.37
CA ILE A 284 1.44 28.57 2.94
C ILE A 284 0.65 29.72 2.29
N MET A 285 -0.51 29.38 1.69
CA MET A 285 -1.40 30.35 1.05
C MET A 285 -2.83 30.24 1.61
N ARG A 286 -3.57 31.33 1.62
CA ARG A 286 -4.96 31.40 2.12
C ARG A 286 -6.01 31.14 1.05
N SER A 287 -5.66 31.27 -0.24
CA SER A 287 -6.54 30.95 -1.37
C SER A 287 -5.75 30.27 -2.47
N ASN A 288 -6.47 29.55 -3.36
CA ASN A 288 -5.85 28.85 -4.49
C ASN A 288 -5.53 29.78 -5.68
N GLU A 289 -5.90 31.06 -5.62
CA GLU A 289 -5.72 32.02 -6.71
C GLU A 289 -4.23 32.26 -7.05
N ARG A 290 -3.33 32.08 -6.07
CA ARG A 290 -1.88 32.28 -6.24
C ARG A 290 -1.14 31.04 -6.73
N ALA A 291 -1.83 29.89 -6.83
CA ALA A 291 -1.21 28.62 -7.22
C ALA A 291 -0.53 28.68 -8.60
N ALA A 292 -1.09 29.43 -9.54
CA ALA A 292 -0.49 29.60 -10.87
C ALA A 292 0.86 30.33 -10.83
N LEU A 293 0.99 31.36 -10.00
CA LEU A 293 2.24 32.13 -9.83
C LEU A 293 3.32 31.28 -9.13
N ILE A 294 2.92 30.53 -8.10
CA ILE A 294 3.81 29.63 -7.37
C ILE A 294 4.29 28.52 -8.30
N ASN A 295 3.39 27.94 -9.10
CA ASN A 295 3.75 26.91 -10.07
C ASN A 295 4.67 27.44 -11.18
N SER A 296 4.51 28.70 -11.57
CA SER A 296 5.44 29.34 -12.52
C SER A 296 6.83 29.50 -11.91
N ALA A 297 6.93 29.96 -10.66
CA ALA A 297 8.21 30.07 -9.97
C ALA A 297 8.92 28.71 -9.88
N PHE A 298 8.22 27.65 -9.47
CA PHE A 298 8.80 26.30 -9.41
C PHE A 298 9.22 25.76 -10.78
N ARG A 299 8.52 26.12 -11.85
CA ARG A 299 8.88 25.68 -13.21
C ARG A 299 10.23 26.22 -13.66
N ASP A 300 10.50 27.49 -13.33
CA ASP A 300 11.74 28.14 -13.72
C ASP A 300 12.97 27.59 -12.96
N TYR A 301 12.74 26.98 -11.79
CA TYR A 301 13.75 26.33 -10.95
C TYR A 301 13.54 24.80 -10.85
N ASN A 302 12.93 24.19 -11.87
CA ASN A 302 12.60 22.76 -11.85
C ASN A 302 13.84 21.85 -11.73
N HIS A 303 15.01 22.33 -12.13
CA HIS A 303 16.29 21.63 -12.00
C HIS A 303 16.74 21.45 -10.54
N LEU A 304 16.22 22.25 -9.59
CA LEU A 304 16.49 22.10 -8.16
C LEU A 304 15.50 21.16 -7.47
N LEU A 305 14.34 20.88 -8.07
CA LEU A 305 13.26 20.14 -7.40
C LEU A 305 13.52 18.65 -7.36
N ILE A 306 13.68 18.07 -6.18
CA ILE A 306 13.73 16.62 -5.94
C ILE A 306 12.41 16.03 -5.45
N GLY A 307 11.55 16.85 -4.85
CA GLY A 307 10.24 16.38 -4.40
C GLY A 307 9.26 17.51 -4.15
N ARG A 308 7.95 17.22 -4.30
CA ARG A 308 6.89 18.20 -4.05
C ARG A 308 5.69 17.54 -3.40
N MET A 309 5.16 18.18 -2.35
CA MET A 309 3.94 17.77 -1.66
C MET A 309 2.99 18.96 -1.55
N GLY A 310 1.72 18.77 -1.90
CA GLY A 310 0.67 19.77 -1.69
C GLY A 310 -0.40 19.22 -0.73
N LEU A 311 -0.70 19.94 0.34
CA LEU A 311 -1.67 19.54 1.37
C LEU A 311 -2.75 20.63 1.51
N PRO A 312 -4.04 20.36 1.17
CA PRO A 312 -5.13 21.25 1.53
C PRO A 312 -5.47 21.10 3.03
N HIS A 313 -5.30 22.17 3.80
CA HIS A 313 -5.65 22.16 5.21
C HIS A 313 -7.11 22.57 5.43
N ARG A 314 -8.02 21.59 5.53
CA ARG A 314 -9.49 21.78 5.54
C ARG A 314 -10.03 22.61 6.71
N ARG A 315 -9.34 22.72 7.86
CA ARG A 315 -9.82 23.47 9.05
C ARG A 315 -9.51 24.96 9.02
N SER A 316 -8.52 25.40 8.23
CA SER A 316 -8.07 26.81 8.24
C SER A 316 -8.15 27.49 6.89
N GLU A 317 -8.79 26.84 5.88
CA GLU A 317 -8.85 27.33 4.48
C GLU A 317 -7.46 27.68 3.91
N LYS A 318 -6.41 27.02 4.41
CA LYS A 318 -5.03 27.22 3.96
C LYS A 318 -4.60 26.06 3.05
N TYR A 319 -3.77 26.40 2.08
CA TYR A 319 -3.10 25.44 1.21
C TYR A 319 -1.61 25.47 1.55
N ILE A 320 -1.01 24.31 1.75
CA ILE A 320 0.41 24.17 2.06
C ILE A 320 1.05 23.42 0.91
N ILE A 321 2.11 24.00 0.33
CA ILE A 321 2.97 23.34 -0.65
C ILE A 321 4.35 23.26 -0.02
N SER A 322 4.89 22.06 0.11
CA SER A 322 6.28 21.83 0.51
C SER A 322 7.04 21.23 -0.66
N VAL A 323 8.21 21.77 -0.94
CA VAL A 323 9.13 21.26 -1.95
C VAL A 323 10.47 20.98 -1.32
N MET A 324 11.11 19.89 -1.74
CA MET A 324 12.50 19.59 -1.41
C MET A 324 13.36 19.96 -2.60
N LEU A 325 14.46 20.61 -2.33
CA LEU A 325 15.37 21.21 -3.31
C LEU A 325 16.79 20.71 -3.04
N GLU A 326 17.52 20.49 -4.11
CA GLU A 326 18.94 20.17 -4.11
C GLU A 326 19.63 21.07 -5.14
N GLY A 327 20.63 21.81 -4.72
CA GLY A 327 21.37 22.71 -5.60
C GLY A 327 22.19 23.75 -4.86
N PRO A 328 22.77 24.69 -5.60
CA PRO A 328 23.50 25.81 -5.04
C PRO A 328 22.66 26.64 -4.07
N ALA A 329 23.23 27.04 -2.93
CA ALA A 329 22.54 27.91 -1.95
C ALA A 329 21.97 29.17 -2.59
N SER A 330 22.75 29.79 -3.50
CA SER A 330 22.34 30.96 -4.25
C SER A 330 21.05 30.81 -5.05
N ASP A 331 20.87 29.64 -5.70
CA ASP A 331 19.68 29.34 -6.52
C ASP A 331 18.46 29.05 -5.65
N ILE A 332 18.67 28.35 -4.52
CA ILE A 332 17.62 28.08 -3.53
C ILE A 332 17.14 29.38 -2.89
N ASP A 333 18.07 30.29 -2.54
CA ASP A 333 17.75 31.61 -2.02
C ASP A 333 17.02 32.48 -3.05
N ALA A 334 17.43 32.44 -4.33
CA ALA A 334 16.77 33.14 -5.41
C ALA A 334 15.31 32.67 -5.60
N LEU A 335 15.06 31.36 -5.57
CA LEU A 335 13.71 30.79 -5.61
C LEU A 335 12.90 31.23 -4.38
N SER A 336 13.47 31.13 -3.18
CA SER A 336 12.80 31.48 -1.91
C SER A 336 12.44 32.98 -1.90
N HIS A 337 13.34 33.83 -2.34
CA HIS A 337 13.10 35.27 -2.48
C HIS A 337 11.99 35.55 -3.52
N ARG A 338 12.03 34.90 -4.68
CA ARG A 338 10.99 35.06 -5.72
C ARG A 338 9.61 34.62 -5.24
N LEU A 339 9.53 33.54 -4.48
CA LEU A 339 8.29 33.12 -3.86
C LEU A 339 7.79 34.14 -2.82
N SER A 340 8.67 34.69 -2.01
CA SER A 340 8.32 35.67 -0.97
C SER A 340 7.77 37.00 -1.53
N LEU A 341 8.02 37.31 -2.80
CA LEU A 341 7.46 38.48 -3.48
C LEU A 341 6.00 38.29 -3.92
N ILE A 342 5.45 37.05 -3.87
CA ILE A 342 4.05 36.80 -4.20
C ILE A 342 3.18 37.24 -3.01
N PRO A 343 2.18 38.12 -3.23
CA PRO A 343 1.32 38.61 -2.14
C PRO A 343 0.49 37.49 -1.51
N ASP A 344 0.17 37.64 -0.23
CA ASP A 344 -0.74 36.77 0.55
C ASP A 344 -0.27 35.32 0.72
N ILE A 345 1.04 35.07 0.60
CA ILE A 345 1.65 33.78 0.93
C ILE A 345 2.70 33.96 2.04
N SER A 346 2.97 32.87 2.73
CA SER A 346 4.08 32.77 3.68
C SER A 346 5.05 31.71 3.18
N VAL A 347 6.33 32.04 3.10
CA VAL A 347 7.40 31.17 2.64
C VAL A 347 8.34 30.88 3.80
N LYS A 348 8.67 29.64 4.04
CA LYS A 348 9.69 29.23 5.00
C LYS A 348 10.66 28.29 4.29
N THR A 349 11.94 28.65 4.31
CA THR A 349 13.03 27.81 3.81
C THR A 349 13.81 27.25 5.00
N THR A 350 14.16 26.00 4.93
CA THR A 350 14.98 25.29 5.92
C THR A 350 16.11 24.61 5.16
N TYR A 351 17.33 24.84 5.56
CA TYR A 351 18.56 24.26 5.00
C TYR A 351 19.06 23.14 5.92
N GLU A 352 19.70 22.14 5.33
CA GLU A 352 20.43 21.11 6.06
C GLU A 352 21.83 21.58 6.41
#